data_abb65cc5b0c758b1946f7aa65ac7b6d8
#
_entry.id   abb65cc5b0c758b1946f7aa65ac7b6d8
#
_cell.length_a   1.000
_cell.length_b   1.000
_cell.length_c   1.000
_cell.angle_alpha   90.00
_cell.angle_beta   90.00
_cell.angle_gamma   90.00
#
_symmetry.space_group_name_H-M   'P 1'
#
loop_
_entity.id
_entity.type
_entity.pdbx_description
1 polymer ?
#
loop_
_entity_poly.entity_id
_entity_poly.type
_entity_poly.pdbx_seq_one_letter_code
_entity_poly.pdbx_strand_id
1 'polypeptide(L)'
;MPLLHTADAELFYERIDGRAELPVLVFLHEGLGCTAMWRDFPARLCAATGCEGLVYDRRGYGQSSPLGAARGIHYLHGYALNELPAVLAALLPERDYWLVGHSDGGSIALIHAAERPARLRGVITEAAHVFVEAVTLEGIRAAREAWEAGKLKGLQHFHGDKTVNIFAAWADTWLEPSFAYWNIEYLLPAIACPVLALQGSGDQYGSAAQLAAIAGKTPHGQQQMLPACGHTPHAEAADATLDAMRRFIA
;
A
#
# COMPACT_ATOMS: atom_id res chain seq x y z
N MET A 1 9.67 -21.16 3.73
CA MET A 1 8.92 -20.00 3.26
C MET A 1 9.87 -19.14 2.44
N PRO A 2 9.45 -18.57 1.31
CA PRO A 2 10.37 -17.80 0.46
C PRO A 2 10.74 -16.48 1.13
N LEU A 3 12.06 -16.24 1.25
CA LEU A 3 12.64 -15.02 1.78
C LEU A 3 13.55 -14.42 0.71
N LEU A 4 13.40 -13.14 0.47
CA LEU A 4 14.34 -12.35 -0.32
C LEU A 4 15.39 -11.76 0.61
N HIS A 5 16.65 -12.14 0.41
CA HIS A 5 17.76 -11.53 1.11
C HIS A 5 18.20 -10.26 0.39
N THR A 6 18.06 -9.12 1.05
CA THR A 6 18.61 -7.83 0.62
C THR A 6 19.87 -7.51 1.40
N ALA A 7 20.54 -6.39 1.11
CA ALA A 7 21.73 -5.97 1.86
C ALA A 7 21.43 -5.77 3.37
N ASP A 8 20.20 -5.36 3.71
CA ASP A 8 19.85 -4.88 5.05
C ASP A 8 18.74 -5.67 5.74
N ALA A 9 18.07 -6.61 5.04
CA ALA A 9 16.92 -7.32 5.58
C ALA A 9 16.62 -8.61 4.82
N GLU A 10 15.87 -9.49 5.48
CA GLU A 10 15.16 -10.60 4.86
C GLU A 10 13.69 -10.20 4.70
N LEU A 11 13.16 -10.27 3.49
CA LEU A 11 11.78 -9.89 3.18
C LEU A 11 11.00 -11.14 2.77
N PHE A 12 9.92 -11.41 3.50
CA PHE A 12 8.99 -12.47 3.15
C PHE A 12 8.16 -12.07 1.93
N TYR A 13 7.96 -13.02 1.01
CA TYR A 13 7.10 -12.79 -0.15
C TYR A 13 6.34 -14.06 -0.54
N GLU A 14 5.26 -13.87 -1.26
CA GLU A 14 4.47 -14.93 -1.90
C GLU A 14 4.31 -14.62 -3.38
N ARG A 15 4.30 -15.66 -4.20
CA ARG A 15 3.98 -15.58 -5.62
C ARG A 15 2.64 -16.24 -5.88
N ILE A 16 1.88 -15.67 -6.79
CA ILE A 16 0.61 -16.20 -7.26
C ILE A 16 0.79 -16.50 -8.74
N ASP A 17 0.46 -17.73 -9.13
CA ASP A 17 0.59 -18.19 -10.50
C ASP A 17 -0.37 -17.47 -11.44
N GLY A 18 0.07 -17.28 -12.68
CA GLY A 18 -0.68 -16.64 -13.74
C GLY A 18 0.01 -16.84 -15.09
N ARG A 19 -0.34 -16.03 -16.06
CA ARG A 19 0.25 -16.09 -17.40
C ARG A 19 1.53 -15.26 -17.45
N ALA A 20 2.65 -15.92 -17.77
CA ALA A 20 3.99 -15.31 -17.75
C ALA A 20 4.17 -14.17 -18.77
N GLU A 21 3.37 -14.12 -19.84
CA GLU A 21 3.37 -13.06 -20.83
C GLU A 21 2.67 -11.77 -20.40
N LEU A 22 1.89 -11.81 -19.31
CA LEU A 22 1.21 -10.64 -18.75
C LEU A 22 2.07 -9.94 -17.69
N PRO A 23 1.81 -8.65 -17.40
CA PRO A 23 2.44 -7.96 -16.29
C PRO A 23 2.14 -8.62 -14.94
N VAL A 24 3.04 -8.47 -13.98
CA VAL A 24 2.87 -8.97 -12.61
C VAL A 24 2.13 -7.94 -11.76
N LEU A 25 1.15 -8.36 -10.97
CA LEU A 25 0.49 -7.52 -9.96
C LEU A 25 1.30 -7.55 -8.67
N VAL A 26 1.86 -6.41 -8.26
CA VAL A 26 2.65 -6.27 -7.04
C VAL A 26 1.81 -5.58 -5.97
N PHE A 27 1.55 -6.26 -4.87
CA PHE A 27 0.68 -5.80 -3.79
C PHE A 27 1.48 -5.18 -2.65
N LEU A 28 1.10 -3.97 -2.25
CA LEU A 28 1.75 -3.17 -1.19
C LEU A 28 0.75 -2.93 -0.06
N HIS A 29 0.97 -3.55 1.09
CA HIS A 29 0.07 -3.51 2.24
C HIS A 29 0.03 -2.14 2.94
N GLU A 30 -0.97 -1.92 3.80
CA GLU A 30 -1.16 -0.70 4.59
C GLU A 30 -0.16 -0.56 5.76
N GLY A 31 -0.34 0.51 6.57
CA GLY A 31 0.57 0.92 7.64
C GLY A 31 0.74 -0.05 8.82
N LEU A 32 -0.23 -0.94 9.04
CA LEU A 32 -0.19 -2.01 10.04
C LEU A 32 -0.43 -3.39 9.44
N GLY A 33 -0.35 -3.50 8.11
CA GLY A 33 -0.63 -4.70 7.36
C GLY A 33 0.54 -5.62 7.08
N CYS A 34 0.23 -6.72 6.43
CA CYS A 34 1.18 -7.68 5.90
C CYS A 34 0.52 -8.53 4.81
N THR A 35 1.28 -9.41 4.18
CA THR A 35 0.82 -10.34 3.15
C THR A 35 -0.45 -11.09 3.57
N ALA A 36 -0.47 -11.66 4.78
CA ALA A 36 -1.60 -12.44 5.27
C ALA A 36 -2.90 -11.61 5.44
N MET A 37 -2.81 -10.30 5.60
CA MET A 37 -3.98 -9.43 5.80
C MET A 37 -4.74 -9.12 4.50
N TRP A 38 -4.13 -9.31 3.35
CA TRP A 38 -4.80 -9.27 2.05
C TRP A 38 -5.80 -10.44 1.85
N ARG A 39 -5.66 -11.51 2.65
CA ARG A 39 -6.46 -12.74 2.55
C ARG A 39 -6.39 -13.33 1.13
N ASP A 40 -7.53 -13.65 0.53
CA ASP A 40 -7.65 -14.23 -0.81
C ASP A 40 -7.71 -13.19 -1.95
N PHE A 41 -7.77 -11.90 -1.62
CA PHE A 41 -7.99 -10.86 -2.61
C PHE A 41 -6.92 -10.82 -3.72
N PRO A 42 -5.60 -10.92 -3.44
CA PRO A 42 -4.59 -11.00 -4.49
C PRO A 42 -4.79 -12.17 -5.44
N ALA A 43 -5.10 -13.34 -4.91
CA ALA A 43 -5.34 -14.54 -5.73
C ALA A 43 -6.59 -14.38 -6.62
N ARG A 44 -7.66 -13.76 -6.09
CA ARG A 44 -8.88 -13.46 -6.84
C ARG A 44 -8.61 -12.47 -7.98
N LEU A 45 -7.83 -11.41 -7.72
CA LEU A 45 -7.52 -10.41 -8.75
C LEU A 45 -6.61 -11.01 -9.82
N CYS A 46 -5.60 -11.81 -9.44
CA CYS A 46 -4.75 -12.55 -10.39
C CYS A 46 -5.57 -13.50 -11.26
N ALA A 47 -6.47 -14.28 -10.67
CA ALA A 47 -7.35 -15.17 -11.41
C ALA A 47 -8.28 -14.41 -12.38
N ALA A 48 -8.82 -13.25 -11.96
CA ALA A 48 -9.73 -12.45 -12.76
C ALA A 48 -9.04 -11.73 -13.95
N THR A 49 -7.74 -11.44 -13.84
CA THR A 49 -6.95 -10.77 -14.89
C THR A 49 -6.06 -11.73 -15.69
N GLY A 50 -5.81 -12.90 -15.15
CA GLY A 50 -4.83 -13.86 -15.66
C GLY A 50 -3.37 -13.48 -15.36
N CYS A 51 -3.12 -12.38 -14.64
CA CYS A 51 -1.79 -11.92 -14.26
C CYS A 51 -1.19 -12.79 -13.15
N GLU A 52 0.15 -12.90 -13.14
CA GLU A 52 0.87 -13.36 -11.95
C GLU A 52 0.79 -12.33 -10.84
N GLY A 53 0.96 -12.75 -9.57
CA GLY A 53 1.01 -11.86 -8.42
C GLY A 53 2.28 -11.99 -7.60
N LEU A 54 2.70 -10.87 -7.01
CA LEU A 54 3.75 -10.77 -6.00
C LEU A 54 3.20 -9.99 -4.81
N VAL A 55 3.15 -10.63 -3.65
CA VAL A 55 2.79 -10.01 -2.38
C VAL A 55 3.99 -10.11 -1.46
N TYR A 56 4.37 -9.06 -0.75
CA TYR A 56 5.50 -9.13 0.16
C TYR A 56 5.27 -8.31 1.43
N ASP A 57 5.90 -8.73 2.51
CA ASP A 57 5.96 -8.00 3.76
C ASP A 57 7.11 -7.00 3.71
N ARG A 58 6.83 -5.70 3.83
CA ARG A 58 7.88 -4.68 3.98
C ARG A 58 8.71 -4.94 5.23
N ARG A 59 9.95 -4.47 5.25
CA ARG A 59 10.79 -4.54 6.45
C ARG A 59 10.06 -3.97 7.67
N GLY A 60 10.05 -4.70 8.74
CA GLY A 60 9.33 -4.41 9.98
C GLY A 60 8.04 -5.21 10.14
N TYR A 61 7.45 -5.69 9.07
CA TYR A 61 6.09 -6.26 9.05
C TYR A 61 6.08 -7.78 8.90
N GLY A 62 4.93 -8.37 9.20
CA GLY A 62 4.63 -9.77 8.95
C GLY A 62 5.76 -10.71 9.33
N GLN A 63 6.27 -11.43 8.35
CA GLN A 63 7.35 -12.41 8.50
C GLN A 63 8.74 -11.85 8.09
N SER A 64 8.80 -10.58 7.66
CA SER A 64 10.06 -9.90 7.31
C SER A 64 10.87 -9.52 8.55
N SER A 65 12.16 -9.21 8.33
CA SER A 65 13.07 -8.71 9.38
C SER A 65 12.49 -7.51 10.14
N PRO A 66 12.82 -7.34 11.42
CA PRO A 66 12.42 -6.18 12.21
C PRO A 66 12.86 -4.85 11.58
N LEU A 67 12.24 -3.76 12.00
CA LEU A 67 12.70 -2.40 11.68
C LEU A 67 14.15 -2.23 12.13
N GLY A 68 15.02 -1.76 11.24
CA GLY A 68 16.45 -1.57 11.55
C GLY A 68 16.76 -0.27 12.28
N ALA A 69 15.86 0.73 12.19
CA ALA A 69 15.99 2.03 12.81
C ALA A 69 14.62 2.65 13.07
N ALA A 70 14.57 3.69 13.91
CA ALA A 70 13.37 4.50 14.09
C ALA A 70 12.93 5.11 12.75
N ARG A 71 11.63 5.23 12.55
CA ARG A 71 11.06 5.88 11.37
C ARG A 71 11.22 7.40 11.46
N GLY A 72 11.55 8.00 10.33
CA GLY A 72 11.45 9.44 10.17
C GLY A 72 10.28 9.80 9.25
N ILE A 73 10.06 11.08 9.06
CA ILE A 73 8.96 11.63 8.23
C ILE A 73 9.03 11.20 6.75
N HIS A 74 10.15 10.66 6.29
CA HIS A 74 10.36 10.17 4.92
C HIS A 74 10.26 8.65 4.78
N TYR A 75 9.68 7.93 5.75
CA TYR A 75 9.67 6.47 5.74
C TYR A 75 8.95 5.89 4.51
N LEU A 76 7.88 6.52 4.04
CA LEU A 76 7.18 6.11 2.81
C LEU A 76 8.07 6.24 1.57
N HIS A 77 8.86 7.33 1.50
CA HIS A 77 9.86 7.50 0.44
C HIS A 77 10.97 6.44 0.53
N GLY A 78 11.40 6.08 1.74
CA GLY A 78 12.38 5.01 1.95
C GLY A 78 11.90 3.66 1.38
N TYR A 79 10.65 3.28 1.66
CA TYR A 79 10.06 2.08 1.07
C TYR A 79 9.89 2.19 -0.45
N ALA A 80 9.44 3.34 -0.95
CA ALA A 80 9.17 3.55 -2.37
C ALA A 80 10.41 3.61 -3.26
N LEU A 81 11.50 4.23 -2.75
CA LEU A 81 12.68 4.57 -3.55
C LEU A 81 13.88 3.64 -3.30
N ASN A 82 13.85 2.86 -2.22
CA ASN A 82 14.94 1.95 -1.88
C ASN A 82 14.47 0.48 -1.80
N GLU A 83 13.51 0.16 -0.92
CA GLU A 83 13.10 -1.23 -0.70
C GLU A 83 12.34 -1.80 -1.91
N LEU A 84 11.30 -1.11 -2.40
CA LEU A 84 10.51 -1.59 -3.53
C LEU A 84 11.34 -1.78 -4.80
N PRO A 85 12.23 -0.86 -5.23
CA PRO A 85 13.13 -1.11 -6.36
C PRO A 85 14.04 -2.32 -6.17
N ALA A 86 14.55 -2.57 -4.96
CA ALA A 86 15.36 -3.73 -4.67
C ALA A 86 14.57 -5.04 -4.79
N VAL A 87 13.32 -5.06 -4.30
CA VAL A 87 12.39 -6.20 -4.45
C VAL A 87 12.09 -6.47 -5.91
N LEU A 88 11.75 -5.41 -6.69
CA LEU A 88 11.45 -5.53 -8.12
C LEU A 88 12.65 -6.03 -8.91
N ALA A 89 13.84 -5.50 -8.67
CA ALA A 89 15.06 -5.91 -9.37
C ALA A 89 15.42 -7.37 -9.08
N ALA A 90 15.20 -7.84 -7.86
CA ALA A 90 15.53 -9.21 -7.47
C ALA A 90 14.48 -10.24 -7.91
N LEU A 91 13.19 -9.91 -7.78
CA LEU A 91 12.11 -10.87 -8.00
C LEU A 91 11.46 -10.76 -9.39
N LEU A 92 11.52 -9.59 -10.04
CA LEU A 92 10.89 -9.31 -11.31
C LEU A 92 11.88 -8.70 -12.33
N PRO A 93 13.09 -9.26 -12.50
CA PRO A 93 14.05 -8.71 -13.44
C PRO A 93 13.40 -8.66 -14.84
N GLU A 94 13.39 -7.48 -15.46
CA GLU A 94 12.86 -7.24 -16.79
C GLU A 94 11.37 -7.57 -17.03
N ARG A 95 10.57 -7.78 -15.96
CA ARG A 95 9.13 -8.00 -16.07
C ARG A 95 8.37 -6.68 -15.95
N ASP A 96 7.36 -6.55 -16.78
CA ASP A 96 6.37 -5.48 -16.63
C ASP A 96 5.51 -5.75 -15.39
N TYR A 97 5.09 -4.68 -14.70
CA TYR A 97 4.30 -4.83 -13.47
C TYR A 97 3.28 -3.71 -13.28
N TRP A 98 2.26 -4.01 -12.49
CA TRP A 98 1.31 -3.07 -11.90
C TRP A 98 1.57 -2.98 -10.40
N LEU A 99 1.32 -1.82 -9.82
CA LEU A 99 1.30 -1.67 -8.37
C LEU A 99 -0.14 -1.59 -7.88
N VAL A 100 -0.49 -2.40 -6.89
CA VAL A 100 -1.76 -2.38 -6.18
C VAL A 100 -1.44 -2.07 -4.72
N GLY A 101 -1.73 -0.85 -4.26
CA GLY A 101 -1.32 -0.38 -2.95
C GLY A 101 -2.50 0.04 -2.08
N HIS A 102 -2.53 -0.43 -0.83
CA HIS A 102 -3.51 -0.03 0.17
C HIS A 102 -2.90 0.93 1.17
N SER A 103 -3.56 2.07 1.42
CA SER A 103 -3.18 3.08 2.43
C SER A 103 -1.71 3.52 2.26
N ASP A 104 -0.81 3.27 3.25
CA ASP A 104 0.65 3.47 3.11
C ASP A 104 1.18 2.86 1.81
N GLY A 105 0.75 1.65 1.45
CA GLY A 105 1.13 0.98 0.22
C GLY A 105 0.72 1.73 -1.03
N GLY A 106 -0.43 2.40 -1.01
CA GLY A 106 -0.88 3.28 -2.09
C GLY A 106 -0.01 4.53 -2.22
N SER A 107 0.34 5.17 -1.10
CA SER A 107 1.27 6.31 -1.08
C SER A 107 2.66 5.92 -1.59
N ILE A 108 3.16 4.74 -1.18
CA ILE A 108 4.43 4.16 -1.67
C ILE A 108 4.36 3.94 -3.19
N ALA A 109 3.27 3.38 -3.71
CA ALA A 109 3.08 3.15 -5.13
C ALA A 109 3.11 4.46 -5.95
N LEU A 110 2.46 5.52 -5.46
CA LEU A 110 2.46 6.83 -6.11
C LEU A 110 3.84 7.49 -6.11
N ILE A 111 4.57 7.43 -4.98
CA ILE A 111 5.95 7.95 -4.88
C ILE A 111 6.85 7.21 -5.87
N HIS A 112 6.79 5.88 -5.91
CA HIS A 112 7.57 5.09 -6.85
C HIS A 112 7.22 5.39 -8.31
N ALA A 113 5.95 5.56 -8.63
CA ALA A 113 5.49 5.84 -9.99
C ALA A 113 5.97 7.22 -10.51
N ALA A 114 6.19 8.18 -9.63
CA ALA A 114 6.71 9.50 -9.98
C ALA A 114 8.15 9.46 -10.52
N GLU A 115 8.94 8.42 -10.18
CA GLU A 115 10.28 8.17 -10.75
C GLU A 115 10.22 7.61 -12.19
N ARG A 116 9.02 7.37 -12.73
CA ARG A 116 8.79 6.88 -14.10
C ARG A 116 9.53 5.60 -14.46
N PRO A 117 9.46 4.54 -13.64
CA PRO A 117 10.15 3.29 -13.96
C PRO A 117 9.60 2.69 -15.26
N ALA A 118 10.50 2.32 -16.17
CA ALA A 118 10.17 1.94 -17.55
C ALA A 118 9.22 0.72 -17.65
N ARG A 119 9.22 -0.15 -16.65
CA ARG A 119 8.42 -1.37 -16.60
C ARG A 119 7.09 -1.23 -15.87
N LEU A 120 6.81 -0.10 -15.25
CA LEU A 120 5.53 0.15 -14.57
C LEU A 120 4.43 0.43 -15.60
N ARG A 121 3.38 -0.39 -15.58
CA ARG A 121 2.24 -0.30 -16.51
C ARG A 121 1.09 0.51 -15.95
N GLY A 122 0.94 0.59 -14.64
CA GLY A 122 -0.04 1.41 -13.97
C GLY A 122 -0.05 1.22 -12.47
N VAL A 123 -0.82 2.06 -11.79
CA VAL A 123 -0.99 2.07 -10.33
C VAL A 123 -2.47 2.01 -9.99
N ILE A 124 -2.80 1.16 -9.03
CA ILE A 124 -4.11 1.14 -8.39
C ILE A 124 -3.90 1.42 -6.90
N THR A 125 -4.60 2.39 -6.36
CA THR A 125 -4.56 2.71 -4.94
C THR A 125 -5.91 2.46 -4.28
N GLU A 126 -5.88 1.89 -3.09
CA GLU A 126 -7.01 1.80 -2.17
C GLU A 126 -6.73 2.71 -0.97
N ALA A 127 -7.58 3.69 -0.71
CA ALA A 127 -7.52 4.56 0.47
C ALA A 127 -6.13 5.19 0.72
N ALA A 128 -5.42 5.57 -0.37
CA ALA A 128 -4.09 6.17 -0.28
C ALA A 128 -4.14 7.60 0.22
N HIS A 129 -3.06 8.03 0.87
CA HIS A 129 -2.87 9.41 1.29
C HIS A 129 -1.82 10.10 0.42
N VAL A 130 -2.08 11.35 0.07
CA VAL A 130 -1.12 12.22 -0.62
C VAL A 130 -0.82 13.50 0.18
N PHE A 131 -1.59 13.73 1.24
CA PHE A 131 -1.37 14.75 2.28
C PHE A 131 -2.04 14.30 3.58
N VAL A 132 -1.72 14.98 4.69
CA VAL A 132 -2.32 14.71 6.01
C VAL A 132 -3.56 15.57 6.20
N GLU A 133 -4.65 14.96 6.68
CA GLU A 133 -5.91 15.62 7.01
C GLU A 133 -6.22 15.52 8.51
N ALA A 134 -7.11 16.37 9.00
CA ALA A 134 -7.60 16.28 10.37
C ALA A 134 -8.24 14.91 10.66
N VAL A 135 -9.06 14.40 9.74
CA VAL A 135 -9.69 13.08 9.85
C VAL A 135 -8.66 11.95 9.95
N THR A 136 -7.53 12.05 9.24
CA THR A 136 -6.43 11.09 9.33
C THR A 136 -5.87 11.06 10.75
N LEU A 137 -5.55 12.23 11.31
CA LEU A 137 -5.01 12.35 12.66
C LEU A 137 -5.99 11.89 13.74
N GLU A 138 -7.29 12.16 13.56
CA GLU A 138 -8.35 11.68 14.44
C GLU A 138 -8.46 10.15 14.41
N GLY A 139 -8.46 9.57 13.23
CA GLY A 139 -8.47 8.11 13.05
C GLY A 139 -7.27 7.42 13.71
N ILE A 140 -6.06 8.00 13.58
CA ILE A 140 -4.85 7.44 14.20
C ILE A 140 -4.87 7.60 15.73
N ARG A 141 -5.40 8.72 16.28
CA ARG A 141 -5.60 8.86 17.73
C ARG A 141 -6.59 7.82 18.26
N ALA A 142 -7.70 7.62 17.57
CA ALA A 142 -8.66 6.58 17.93
C ALA A 142 -8.05 5.16 17.87
N ALA A 143 -7.20 4.88 16.88
CA ALA A 143 -6.46 3.62 16.82
C ALA A 143 -5.47 3.46 18.00
N ARG A 144 -4.81 4.54 18.42
CA ARG A 144 -3.94 4.54 19.62
C ARG A 144 -4.72 4.24 20.89
N GLU A 145 -5.85 4.88 21.09
CA GLU A 145 -6.74 4.60 22.23
C GLU A 145 -7.25 3.15 22.23
N ALA A 146 -7.59 2.63 21.04
CA ALA A 146 -7.98 1.23 20.88
C ALA A 146 -6.85 0.27 21.20
N TRP A 147 -5.61 0.61 20.82
CA TRP A 147 -4.40 -0.15 21.16
C TRP A 147 -4.17 -0.18 22.68
N GLU A 148 -4.18 0.96 23.34
CA GLU A 148 -4.01 1.09 24.79
C GLU A 148 -5.12 0.35 25.56
N ALA A 149 -6.35 0.35 25.02
CA ALA A 149 -7.46 -0.44 25.55
C ALA A 149 -7.36 -1.96 25.21
N GLY A 150 -6.30 -2.41 24.52
CA GLY A 150 -6.08 -3.80 24.17
C GLY A 150 -7.02 -4.36 23.10
N LYS A 151 -7.73 -3.50 22.35
CA LYS A 151 -8.66 -3.92 21.29
C LYS A 151 -7.96 -4.38 20.00
N LEU A 152 -6.69 -4.04 19.82
CA LEU A 152 -5.89 -4.37 18.62
C LEU A 152 -4.90 -5.54 18.84
N LYS A 153 -5.13 -6.38 19.87
CA LYS A 153 -4.27 -7.56 20.16
C LYS A 153 -4.17 -8.54 19.00
N GLY A 154 -5.14 -8.56 18.09
CA GLY A 154 -5.12 -9.39 16.89
C GLY A 154 -3.92 -9.13 15.97
N LEU A 155 -3.33 -7.92 16.01
CA LEU A 155 -2.12 -7.60 15.24
C LEU A 155 -0.92 -8.50 15.60
N GLN A 156 -0.87 -8.98 16.86
CA GLN A 156 0.19 -9.89 17.29
C GLN A 156 0.20 -11.21 16.54
N HIS A 157 -0.96 -11.68 16.07
CA HIS A 157 -1.06 -12.88 15.23
C HIS A 157 -0.28 -12.71 13.92
N PHE A 158 -0.24 -11.51 13.38
CA PHE A 158 0.39 -11.20 12.10
C PHE A 158 1.86 -10.79 12.21
N HIS A 159 2.23 -10.08 13.28
CA HIS A 159 3.55 -9.46 13.40
C HIS A 159 4.41 -10.05 14.53
N GLY A 160 3.84 -10.94 15.37
CA GLY A 160 4.56 -11.54 16.49
C GLY A 160 5.14 -10.47 17.44
N ASP A 161 6.38 -10.69 17.89
CA ASP A 161 7.07 -9.79 18.82
C ASP A 161 7.36 -8.39 18.27
N LYS A 162 7.23 -8.18 16.95
CA LYS A 162 7.41 -6.87 16.29
C LYS A 162 6.21 -5.94 16.47
N THR A 163 5.07 -6.46 16.89
CA THR A 163 3.78 -5.75 16.90
C THR A 163 3.83 -4.42 17.63
N VAL A 164 4.41 -4.40 18.83
CA VAL A 164 4.54 -3.17 19.65
C VAL A 164 5.35 -2.11 18.91
N ASN A 165 6.50 -2.51 18.35
CA ASN A 165 7.40 -1.59 17.65
C ASN A 165 6.78 -1.06 16.35
N ILE A 166 6.05 -1.92 15.61
CA ILE A 166 5.37 -1.50 14.38
C ILE A 166 4.26 -0.51 14.67
N PHE A 167 3.42 -0.82 15.67
CA PHE A 167 2.32 0.05 16.04
C PHE A 167 2.84 1.41 16.52
N ALA A 168 3.84 1.43 17.40
CA ALA A 168 4.46 2.66 17.86
C ALA A 168 5.07 3.44 16.70
N ALA A 169 5.87 2.78 15.85
CA ALA A 169 6.51 3.43 14.71
C ALA A 169 5.48 4.04 13.73
N TRP A 170 4.34 3.39 13.50
CA TRP A 170 3.27 3.92 12.67
C TRP A 170 2.57 5.10 13.36
N ALA A 171 2.03 4.90 14.55
CA ALA A 171 1.24 5.91 15.24
C ALA A 171 2.07 7.15 15.60
N ASP A 172 3.32 6.97 16.09
CA ASP A 172 4.18 8.08 16.48
C ASP A 172 4.61 8.91 15.27
N THR A 173 4.91 8.26 14.13
CA THR A 173 5.26 9.00 12.91
C THR A 173 4.09 9.85 12.40
N TRP A 174 2.90 9.26 12.28
CA TRP A 174 1.73 10.00 11.78
C TRP A 174 1.26 11.10 12.72
N LEU A 175 1.45 10.95 14.05
CA LEU A 175 1.09 11.95 15.04
C LEU A 175 2.21 12.93 15.38
N GLU A 176 3.40 12.76 14.78
CA GLU A 176 4.50 13.71 14.91
C GLU A 176 4.06 15.08 14.33
N PRO A 177 4.18 16.19 15.06
CA PRO A 177 3.74 17.51 14.57
C PRO A 177 4.32 17.91 13.22
N SER A 178 5.56 17.52 12.92
CA SER A 178 6.20 17.77 11.63
C SER A 178 5.57 16.98 10.50
N PHE A 179 5.03 15.77 10.76
CA PHE A 179 4.37 14.94 9.77
C PHE A 179 3.01 15.51 9.33
N ALA A 180 2.39 16.38 10.12
CA ALA A 180 1.16 17.08 9.72
C ALA A 180 1.32 17.90 8.42
N TYR A 181 2.56 18.25 8.05
CA TYR A 181 2.90 18.95 6.81
C TYR A 181 3.34 17.99 5.67
N TRP A 182 3.31 16.68 5.91
CA TRP A 182 3.66 15.72 4.87
C TRP A 182 2.66 15.81 3.72
N ASN A 183 3.22 15.98 2.51
CA ASN A 183 2.45 16.15 1.29
C ASN A 183 3.29 15.67 0.10
N ILE A 184 2.72 14.82 -0.74
CA ILE A 184 3.33 14.29 -1.96
C ILE A 184 2.56 14.69 -3.23
N GLU A 185 1.61 15.60 -3.14
CA GLU A 185 0.83 16.04 -4.31
C GLU A 185 1.71 16.59 -5.43
N TYR A 186 2.87 17.19 -5.09
CA TYR A 186 3.84 17.72 -6.05
C TYR A 186 4.47 16.63 -6.94
N LEU A 187 4.41 15.37 -6.55
CA LEU A 187 4.90 14.22 -7.33
C LEU A 187 3.88 13.76 -8.39
N LEU A 188 2.58 13.93 -8.14
CA LEU A 188 1.52 13.37 -8.96
C LEU A 188 1.59 13.77 -10.45
N PRO A 189 1.92 15.02 -10.83
CA PRO A 189 2.07 15.40 -12.24
C PRO A 189 3.19 14.68 -12.99
N ALA A 190 4.16 14.09 -12.27
CA ALA A 190 5.25 13.35 -12.88
C ALA A 190 4.87 11.90 -13.25
N ILE A 191 3.78 11.36 -12.72
CA ILE A 191 3.34 9.98 -12.97
C ILE A 191 2.86 9.84 -14.41
N ALA A 192 3.56 9.06 -15.22
CA ALA A 192 3.27 8.91 -16.64
C ALA A 192 2.33 7.73 -16.97
N CYS A 193 2.21 6.75 -16.07
CA CYS A 193 1.33 5.60 -16.26
C CYS A 193 -0.11 5.89 -15.82
N PRO A 194 -1.11 5.08 -16.25
CA PRO A 194 -2.47 5.16 -15.74
C PRO A 194 -2.56 4.96 -14.23
N VAL A 195 -3.44 5.72 -13.56
CA VAL A 195 -3.69 5.60 -12.11
C VAL A 195 -5.18 5.44 -11.85
N LEU A 196 -5.57 4.42 -11.10
CA LEU A 196 -6.91 4.26 -10.54
C LEU A 196 -6.86 4.47 -9.03
N ALA A 197 -7.57 5.45 -8.52
CA ALA A 197 -7.72 5.67 -7.09
C ALA A 197 -9.10 5.18 -6.63
N LEU A 198 -9.12 4.30 -5.62
CA LEU A 198 -10.32 3.76 -4.99
C LEU A 198 -10.38 4.21 -3.54
N GLN A 199 -11.56 4.55 -3.05
CA GLN A 199 -11.76 4.90 -1.64
C GLN A 199 -13.18 4.59 -1.19
N GLY A 200 -13.33 4.18 0.05
CA GLY A 200 -14.64 3.98 0.68
C GLY A 200 -15.28 5.31 1.09
N SER A 201 -16.60 5.43 0.92
CA SER A 201 -17.33 6.64 1.33
C SER A 201 -17.40 6.87 2.84
N GLY A 202 -17.12 5.84 3.63
CA GLY A 202 -17.06 5.87 5.10
C GLY A 202 -15.63 5.72 5.65
N ASP A 203 -14.61 6.02 4.84
CA ASP A 203 -13.21 5.93 5.25
C ASP A 203 -12.93 6.88 6.43
N GLN A 204 -12.48 6.32 7.55
CA GLN A 204 -12.21 7.06 8.78
C GLN A 204 -10.80 7.65 8.84
N TYR A 205 -9.96 7.42 7.84
CA TYR A 205 -8.59 7.93 7.78
C TYR A 205 -8.37 8.95 6.67
N GLY A 206 -9.21 8.98 5.63
CA GLY A 206 -9.06 9.89 4.50
C GLY A 206 -10.40 10.35 3.93
N SER A 207 -10.48 11.61 3.50
CA SER A 207 -11.68 12.15 2.85
C SER A 207 -11.65 11.96 1.34
N ALA A 208 -12.77 12.30 0.68
CA ALA A 208 -12.85 12.35 -0.78
C ALA A 208 -11.81 13.30 -1.42
N ALA A 209 -11.17 14.19 -0.63
CA ALA A 209 -10.13 15.08 -1.11
C ALA A 209 -8.86 14.33 -1.53
N GLN A 210 -8.52 13.21 -0.84
CA GLN A 210 -7.41 12.33 -1.27
C GLN A 210 -7.67 11.78 -2.66
N LEU A 211 -8.85 11.23 -2.87
CA LEU A 211 -9.28 10.65 -4.13
C LEU A 211 -9.24 11.68 -5.28
N ALA A 212 -9.81 12.87 -5.02
CA ALA A 212 -9.85 13.97 -5.98
C ALA A 212 -8.45 14.50 -6.32
N ALA A 213 -7.55 14.59 -5.32
CA ALA A 213 -6.18 15.03 -5.53
C ALA A 213 -5.39 14.05 -6.39
N ILE A 214 -5.48 12.74 -6.10
CA ILE A 214 -4.79 11.70 -6.86
C ILE A 214 -5.28 11.72 -8.31
N ALA A 215 -6.58 11.62 -8.55
CA ALA A 215 -7.13 11.57 -9.90
C ALA A 215 -6.95 12.87 -10.67
N GLY A 216 -7.13 14.03 -10.01
CA GLY A 216 -7.07 15.33 -10.67
C GLY A 216 -5.66 15.84 -10.98
N LYS A 217 -4.63 15.35 -10.25
CA LYS A 217 -3.24 15.80 -10.44
C LYS A 217 -2.37 14.81 -11.23
N THR A 218 -2.82 13.55 -11.39
CA THR A 218 -2.14 12.60 -12.27
C THR A 218 -2.64 12.75 -13.71
N PRO A 219 -1.78 12.78 -14.74
CA PRO A 219 -2.17 12.99 -16.14
C PRO A 219 -3.21 11.99 -16.67
N HIS A 220 -3.18 10.76 -16.18
CA HIS A 220 -4.08 9.68 -16.58
C HIS A 220 -4.81 9.11 -15.34
N GLY A 221 -5.24 10.01 -14.43
CA GLY A 221 -5.91 9.65 -13.19
C GLY A 221 -7.40 9.35 -13.39
N GLN A 222 -7.85 8.26 -12.78
CA GLN A 222 -9.24 7.87 -12.64
C GLN A 222 -9.56 7.68 -11.16
N GLN A 223 -10.81 7.89 -10.79
CA GLN A 223 -11.25 7.70 -9.41
C GLN A 223 -12.57 6.95 -9.34
N GLN A 224 -12.74 6.19 -8.27
CA GLN A 224 -14.03 5.59 -7.94
C GLN A 224 -14.24 5.60 -6.43
N MET A 225 -15.35 6.21 -5.99
CA MET A 225 -15.84 6.11 -4.62
C MET A 225 -16.67 4.84 -4.47
N LEU A 226 -16.39 4.07 -3.43
CA LEU A 226 -17.10 2.84 -3.08
C LEU A 226 -18.13 3.14 -1.97
N PRO A 227 -19.44 2.99 -2.24
CA PRO A 227 -20.47 3.27 -1.24
C PRO A 227 -20.47 2.24 -0.12
N ALA A 228 -20.84 2.68 1.11
CA ALA A 228 -20.91 1.83 2.29
C ALA A 228 -19.62 1.02 2.59
N CYS A 229 -18.49 1.59 2.28
CA CYS A 229 -17.17 0.99 2.45
C CYS A 229 -16.31 1.93 3.31
N GLY A 230 -15.52 1.40 4.22
CA GLY A 230 -14.55 2.13 5.05
C GLY A 230 -13.17 2.16 4.42
N HIS A 231 -12.14 1.99 5.27
CA HIS A 231 -10.72 2.14 4.88
C HIS A 231 -10.14 0.94 4.13
N THR A 232 -10.83 -0.21 4.11
CA THR A 232 -10.28 -1.45 3.55
C THR A 232 -11.14 -1.98 2.39
N PRO A 233 -11.11 -1.33 1.21
CA PRO A 233 -11.95 -1.67 0.05
C PRO A 233 -11.92 -3.15 -0.35
N HIS A 234 -10.74 -3.76 -0.42
CA HIS A 234 -10.58 -5.17 -0.78
C HIS A 234 -11.24 -6.16 0.21
N ALA A 235 -11.53 -5.73 1.45
CA ALA A 235 -12.22 -6.56 2.45
C ALA A 235 -13.69 -6.17 2.63
N GLU A 236 -14.00 -4.88 2.62
CA GLU A 236 -15.33 -4.35 2.94
C GLU A 236 -16.26 -4.28 1.73
N ALA A 237 -15.70 -4.08 0.52
CA ALA A 237 -16.42 -4.03 -0.75
C ALA A 237 -15.72 -4.87 -1.82
N ALA A 238 -15.30 -6.09 -1.46
CA ALA A 238 -14.37 -6.92 -2.22
C ALA A 238 -14.76 -7.12 -3.69
N ASP A 239 -16.03 -7.41 -3.99
CA ASP A 239 -16.47 -7.67 -5.37
C ASP A 239 -16.48 -6.39 -6.22
N ALA A 240 -16.92 -5.26 -5.66
CA ALA A 240 -16.91 -3.97 -6.35
C ALA A 240 -15.48 -3.48 -6.61
N THR A 241 -14.58 -3.69 -5.65
CA THR A 241 -13.15 -3.38 -5.73
C THR A 241 -12.48 -4.23 -6.80
N LEU A 242 -12.70 -5.55 -6.76
CA LEU A 242 -12.20 -6.51 -7.76
C LEU A 242 -12.62 -6.12 -9.18
N ASP A 243 -13.91 -5.82 -9.36
CA ASP A 243 -14.48 -5.49 -10.67
C ASP A 243 -13.93 -4.17 -11.22
N ALA A 244 -13.73 -3.15 -10.36
CA ALA A 244 -13.10 -1.89 -10.74
C ALA A 244 -11.65 -2.10 -11.19
N MET A 245 -10.85 -2.83 -10.40
CA MET A 245 -9.44 -3.12 -10.71
C MET A 245 -9.30 -3.95 -11.99
N ARG A 246 -10.11 -5.02 -12.13
CA ARG A 246 -10.10 -5.87 -13.32
C ARG A 246 -10.40 -5.08 -14.60
N ARG A 247 -11.40 -4.20 -14.57
CA ARG A 247 -11.73 -3.35 -15.74
C ARG A 247 -10.63 -2.36 -16.08
N PHE A 248 -9.90 -1.90 -15.08
CA PHE A 248 -8.83 -0.93 -15.28
C PHE A 248 -7.55 -1.57 -15.82
N ILE A 249 -7.27 -2.83 -15.46
CA ILE A 249 -6.09 -3.58 -15.93
C ILE A 249 -6.30 -4.11 -17.37
N ALA A 250 -7.56 -4.43 -17.76
CA ALA A 250 -7.91 -4.99 -19.07
C ALA A 250 -7.68 -4.00 -20.21
#